data_319bf627de93fdaa0590b4a79c3ba3f2
#
_entry.id   319bf627de93fdaa0590b4a79c3ba3f2
#
_cell.length_a   1.000
_cell.length_b   1.000
_cell.length_c   1.000
_cell.angle_alpha   90.00
_cell.angle_beta   90.00
_cell.angle_gamma   90.00
#
_symmetry.space_group_name_H-M   'P 1'
#
loop_
_entity.id
_entity.type
_entity.pdbx_description
1 polymer ?
#
loop_
_entity_poly.entity_id
_entity_poly.type
_entity_poly.pdbx_seq_one_letter_code
_entity_poly.pdbx_strand_id
1 'polypeptide(L)'
;PAIFGAGLILLFPLLAGGFGRTAVTTSALLAALSPVLTYYSRFYIQESLFVFFALAFLIALGHYVQRPRAAWALSAGVFAGLAYSTKETSLIVLSAAVAASVLARMSTRAPGQGHDPSANVAPGILPSLGLAVALSIAFVFYSSFFRYPSGLIESIRALTIYVERGVGSGLHAQPWHYYLRL
;
A
#
# COMPACT_ATOMS: atom_id res chain seq x y z
N PRO A 1 16.49 7.36 2.78
CA PRO A 1 16.20 5.95 2.44
C PRO A 1 16.61 4.98 3.55
N ALA A 2 17.81 5.08 4.14
CA ALA A 2 18.30 4.15 5.15
C ALA A 2 17.37 3.98 6.38
N ILE A 3 16.80 5.09 6.88
CA ILE A 3 15.82 5.06 7.98
C ILE A 3 14.60 4.23 7.60
N PHE A 4 14.11 4.37 6.37
CA PHE A 4 12.96 3.61 5.88
C PHE A 4 13.31 2.13 5.64
N GLY A 5 14.54 1.82 5.19
CA GLY A 5 15.01 0.44 5.10
C GLY A 5 15.08 -0.24 6.47
N ALA A 6 15.63 0.43 7.48
CA ALA A 6 15.61 -0.07 8.86
C ALA A 6 14.17 -0.15 9.42
N GLY A 7 13.36 0.88 9.18
CA GLY A 7 11.95 0.92 9.57
C GLY A 7 11.13 -0.22 8.97
N LEU A 8 11.42 -0.61 7.72
CA LEU A 8 10.78 -1.75 7.07
C LEU A 8 10.94 -3.04 7.88
N ILE A 9 12.17 -3.30 8.38
CA ILE A 9 12.45 -4.48 9.21
C ILE A 9 11.67 -4.41 10.52
N LEU A 10 11.55 -3.22 11.12
CA LEU A 10 10.81 -3.00 12.37
C LEU A 10 9.29 -3.15 12.21
N LEU A 11 8.75 -3.14 10.98
CA LEU A 11 7.34 -3.40 10.74
C LEU A 11 6.97 -4.89 10.81
N PHE A 12 7.92 -5.81 10.56
CA PHE A 12 7.62 -7.24 10.54
C PHE A 12 6.98 -7.77 11.83
N PRO A 13 7.41 -7.38 13.07
CA PRO A 13 6.79 -7.84 14.29
C PRO A 13 5.28 -7.60 14.38
N LEU A 14 4.77 -6.55 13.72
CA LEU A 14 3.34 -6.24 13.69
C LEU A 14 2.51 -7.27 12.91
N LEU A 15 3.15 -8.11 12.09
CA LEU A 15 2.53 -9.21 11.35
C LEU A 15 2.41 -10.51 12.17
N ALA A 16 3.02 -10.57 13.36
CA ALA A 16 3.11 -11.80 14.17
C ALA A 16 1.75 -12.39 14.54
N GLY A 17 0.72 -11.57 14.69
CA GLY A 17 -0.64 -12.01 15.01
C GLY A 17 -1.30 -12.84 13.89
N GLY A 18 -0.90 -12.64 12.63
CA GLY A 18 -1.45 -13.36 11.48
C GLY A 18 -0.58 -14.51 10.98
N PHE A 19 0.75 -14.33 11.03
CA PHE A 19 1.71 -15.26 10.42
C PHE A 19 2.50 -16.09 11.42
N GLY A 20 2.40 -15.78 12.71
CA GLY A 20 3.17 -16.43 13.76
C GLY A 20 4.59 -15.87 13.91
N ARG A 21 5.15 -16.03 15.12
CA ARG A 21 6.45 -15.43 15.50
C ARG A 21 7.60 -15.94 14.65
N THR A 22 7.67 -17.25 14.42
CA THR A 22 8.78 -17.89 13.67
C THR A 22 8.83 -17.35 12.24
N ALA A 23 7.71 -17.34 11.52
CA ALA A 23 7.66 -16.84 10.15
C ALA A 23 8.08 -15.37 10.06
N VAL A 24 7.59 -14.54 10.98
CA VAL A 24 7.90 -13.11 11.04
C VAL A 24 9.39 -12.87 11.35
N THR A 25 9.96 -13.60 12.31
CA THR A 25 11.38 -13.46 12.65
C THR A 25 12.27 -13.88 11.49
N THR A 26 11.95 -15.02 10.84
CA THR A 26 12.70 -15.49 9.66
C THR A 26 12.61 -14.49 8.52
N SER A 27 11.42 -13.95 8.24
CA SER A 27 11.24 -12.94 7.21
C SER A 27 11.99 -11.64 7.50
N ALA A 28 11.99 -11.20 8.75
CA ALA A 28 12.75 -10.02 9.17
C ALA A 28 14.26 -10.22 9.02
N LEU A 29 14.77 -11.39 9.38
CA LEU A 29 16.18 -11.75 9.18
C LEU A 29 16.55 -11.80 7.70
N LEU A 30 15.74 -12.46 6.88
CA LEU A 30 15.96 -12.50 5.43
C LEU A 30 15.93 -11.11 4.80
N ALA A 31 14.99 -10.26 5.23
CA ALA A 31 14.94 -8.87 4.80
C ALA A 31 16.19 -8.07 5.23
N ALA A 32 16.64 -8.24 6.48
CA ALA A 32 17.82 -7.56 7.00
C ALA A 32 19.11 -7.98 6.28
N LEU A 33 19.21 -9.24 5.89
CA LEU A 33 20.36 -9.83 5.18
C LEU A 33 20.27 -9.65 3.66
N SER A 34 19.15 -9.17 3.13
CA SER A 34 18.93 -9.03 1.69
C SER A 34 19.88 -7.98 1.09
N PRO A 35 20.77 -8.36 0.15
CA PRO A 35 21.64 -7.41 -0.53
C PRO A 35 20.84 -6.35 -1.30
N VAL A 36 19.69 -6.75 -1.87
CA VAL A 36 18.81 -5.89 -2.65
C VAL A 36 18.22 -4.78 -1.76
N LEU A 37 17.63 -5.15 -0.61
CA LEU A 37 17.08 -4.16 0.32
C LEU A 37 18.15 -3.24 0.88
N THR A 38 19.33 -3.78 1.19
CA THR A 38 20.47 -2.98 1.65
C THR A 38 20.94 -2.02 0.58
N TYR A 39 21.05 -2.47 -0.67
CA TYR A 39 21.42 -1.63 -1.82
C TYR A 39 20.43 -0.47 -1.99
N TYR A 40 19.13 -0.76 -2.14
CA TYR A 40 18.12 0.29 -2.34
C TYR A 40 17.97 1.23 -1.14
N SER A 41 18.27 0.79 0.07
CA SER A 41 18.25 1.66 1.25
C SER A 41 19.42 2.64 1.32
N ARG A 42 20.52 2.37 0.62
CA ARG A 42 21.70 3.25 0.55
C ARG A 42 21.64 4.28 -0.57
N PHE A 43 20.93 3.98 -1.64
CA PHE A 43 20.76 4.91 -2.74
C PHE A 43 19.57 5.84 -2.51
N TYR A 44 19.69 7.08 -3.04
CA TYR A 44 18.59 8.05 -2.96
C TYR A 44 17.51 7.72 -4.01
N ILE A 45 16.86 6.57 -3.81
CA ILE A 45 15.80 6.05 -4.68
C ILE A 45 14.53 5.91 -3.82
N GLN A 46 13.39 6.22 -4.40
CA GLN A 46 12.09 6.27 -3.70
C GLN A 46 11.52 4.88 -3.39
N GLU A 47 12.10 3.80 -3.92
CA GLU A 47 11.65 2.42 -3.73
C GLU A 47 11.61 2.01 -2.25
N SER A 48 12.61 2.37 -1.47
CA SER A 48 12.65 2.06 -0.02
C SER A 48 11.51 2.72 0.74
N LEU A 49 11.19 3.98 0.39
CA LEU A 49 10.07 4.71 0.97
C LEU A 49 8.74 4.06 0.56
N PHE A 50 8.60 3.76 -0.72
CA PHE A 50 7.39 3.12 -1.24
C PHE A 50 7.11 1.78 -0.57
N VAL A 51 8.11 0.89 -0.50
CA VAL A 51 7.95 -0.44 0.12
C VAL A 51 7.61 -0.33 1.61
N PHE A 52 8.23 0.62 2.33
CA PHE A 52 7.91 0.90 3.73
C PHE A 52 6.44 1.33 3.90
N PHE A 53 5.98 2.32 3.14
CA PHE A 53 4.61 2.81 3.24
C PHE A 53 3.59 1.79 2.76
N ALA A 54 3.90 1.03 1.71
CA ALA A 54 3.04 -0.04 1.23
C ALA A 54 2.87 -1.16 2.28
N LEU A 55 3.96 -1.60 2.93
CA LEU A 55 3.88 -2.60 3.99
C LEU A 55 3.12 -2.05 5.21
N ALA A 56 3.38 -0.81 5.63
CA ALA A 56 2.67 -0.17 6.72
C ALA A 56 1.16 -0.04 6.43
N PHE A 57 0.79 0.28 5.18
CA PHE A 57 -0.60 0.27 4.73
C PHE A 57 -1.22 -1.12 4.84
N LEU A 58 -0.55 -2.16 4.34
CA LEU A 58 -1.05 -3.55 4.40
C LEU A 58 -1.26 -4.01 5.85
N ILE A 59 -0.35 -3.66 6.76
CA ILE A 59 -0.48 -3.95 8.18
C ILE A 59 -1.69 -3.22 8.78
N ALA A 60 -1.80 -1.92 8.54
CA ALA A 60 -2.92 -1.13 9.05
C ALA A 60 -4.27 -1.61 8.50
N LEU A 61 -4.33 -1.93 7.20
CA LEU A 61 -5.52 -2.48 6.55
C LEU A 61 -5.88 -3.86 7.13
N GLY A 62 -4.89 -4.74 7.32
CA GLY A 62 -5.10 -6.06 7.91
C GLY A 62 -5.66 -5.98 9.33
N HIS A 63 -5.12 -5.10 10.18
CA HIS A 63 -5.66 -4.84 11.51
C HIS A 63 -7.05 -4.21 11.47
N TYR A 64 -7.31 -3.31 10.52
CA TYR A 64 -8.63 -2.73 10.33
C TYR A 64 -9.67 -3.79 9.91
N VAL A 65 -9.28 -4.72 9.03
CA VAL A 65 -10.17 -5.82 8.61
C VAL A 65 -10.54 -6.72 9.78
N GLN A 66 -9.57 -7.01 10.67
CA GLN A 66 -9.78 -7.86 11.85
C GLN A 66 -10.53 -7.13 12.97
N ARG A 67 -10.20 -5.87 13.21
CA ARG A 67 -10.76 -5.03 14.29
C ARG A 67 -11.00 -3.61 13.77
N PRO A 68 -12.21 -3.29 13.31
CA PRO A 68 -12.54 -1.98 12.77
C PRO A 68 -12.45 -0.89 13.84
N ARG A 69 -11.31 -0.20 13.89
CA ARG A 69 -11.06 0.96 14.77
C ARG A 69 -10.63 2.16 13.94
N ALA A 70 -11.03 3.36 14.37
CA ALA A 70 -10.66 4.62 13.71
C ALA A 70 -9.15 4.76 13.54
N ALA A 71 -8.36 4.38 14.56
CA ALA A 71 -6.91 4.44 14.51
C ALA A 71 -6.33 3.65 13.30
N TRP A 72 -6.82 2.43 13.06
CA TRP A 72 -6.35 1.63 11.93
C TRP A 72 -6.82 2.16 10.58
N ALA A 73 -8.05 2.69 10.51
CA ALA A 73 -8.55 3.33 9.29
C ALA A 73 -7.74 4.58 8.93
N LEU A 74 -7.47 5.44 9.92
CA LEU A 74 -6.64 6.63 9.76
C LEU A 74 -5.21 6.27 9.37
N SER A 75 -4.58 5.30 10.05
CA SER A 75 -3.23 4.83 9.73
C SER A 75 -3.15 4.28 8.31
N ALA A 76 -4.14 3.48 7.89
CA ALA A 76 -4.21 3.00 6.52
C ALA A 76 -4.33 4.16 5.53
N GLY A 77 -5.16 5.17 5.82
CA GLY A 77 -5.27 6.38 5.01
C GLY A 77 -3.95 7.15 4.89
N VAL A 78 -3.26 7.37 6.01
CA VAL A 78 -1.96 8.04 6.03
C VAL A 78 -0.95 7.29 5.16
N PHE A 79 -0.79 5.99 5.38
CA PHE A 79 0.20 5.21 4.64
C PHE A 79 -0.17 5.02 3.16
N ALA A 80 -1.46 4.93 2.82
CA ALA A 80 -1.91 4.92 1.43
C ALA A 80 -1.58 6.24 0.72
N GLY A 81 -1.88 7.38 1.33
CA GLY A 81 -1.56 8.70 0.80
C GLY A 81 -0.06 8.91 0.61
N LEU A 82 0.76 8.51 1.59
CA LEU A 82 2.23 8.58 1.50
C LEU A 82 2.78 7.63 0.42
N ALA A 83 2.27 6.40 0.32
CA ALA A 83 2.67 5.46 -0.73
C ALA A 83 2.35 6.02 -2.12
N TYR A 84 1.16 6.58 -2.31
CA TYR A 84 0.77 7.21 -3.57
C TYR A 84 1.64 8.42 -3.89
N SER A 85 1.99 9.23 -2.90
CA SER A 85 2.87 10.39 -3.09
C SER A 85 4.32 10.03 -3.41
N THR A 86 4.75 8.80 -3.12
CA THR A 86 6.09 8.33 -3.49
C THR A 86 6.13 7.74 -4.89
N LYS A 87 5.07 7.08 -5.34
CA LYS A 87 5.03 6.40 -6.65
C LYS A 87 3.59 6.23 -7.12
N GLU A 88 3.27 6.77 -8.28
CA GLU A 88 1.90 6.72 -8.86
C GLU A 88 1.43 5.28 -9.09
N THR A 89 2.35 4.37 -9.46
CA THR A 89 2.05 2.94 -9.64
C THR A 89 1.62 2.25 -8.34
N SER A 90 1.76 2.90 -7.16
CA SER A 90 1.26 2.38 -5.88
C SER A 90 -0.24 2.10 -5.90
N LEU A 91 -1.01 2.79 -6.74
CA LEU A 91 -2.45 2.53 -6.89
C LEU A 91 -2.76 1.08 -7.25
N ILE A 92 -1.87 0.40 -7.99
CA ILE A 92 -2.03 -1.02 -8.33
C ILE A 92 -1.97 -1.86 -7.05
N VAL A 93 -0.98 -1.62 -6.20
CA VAL A 93 -0.81 -2.36 -4.93
C VAL A 93 -1.94 -2.03 -3.95
N LEU A 94 -2.29 -0.75 -3.83
CA LEU A 94 -3.35 -0.28 -2.93
C LEU A 94 -4.71 -0.86 -3.33
N SER A 95 -5.07 -0.80 -4.61
CA SER A 95 -6.33 -1.34 -5.12
C SER A 95 -6.40 -2.86 -4.99
N ALA A 96 -5.32 -3.57 -5.31
CA ALA A 96 -5.25 -5.02 -5.13
C ALA A 96 -5.41 -5.43 -3.65
N ALA A 97 -4.79 -4.71 -2.72
CA ALA A 97 -4.93 -4.98 -1.29
C ALA A 97 -6.35 -4.73 -0.77
N VAL A 98 -6.99 -3.65 -1.23
CA VAL A 98 -8.39 -3.36 -0.89
C VAL A 98 -9.31 -4.44 -1.47
N ALA A 99 -9.14 -4.80 -2.74
CA ALA A 99 -9.93 -5.85 -3.39
C ALA A 99 -9.77 -7.21 -2.66
N ALA A 100 -8.54 -7.60 -2.33
CA ALA A 100 -8.27 -8.81 -1.56
C ALA A 100 -8.95 -8.78 -0.18
N SER A 101 -8.94 -7.62 0.49
CA SER A 101 -9.59 -7.43 1.79
C SER A 101 -11.11 -7.54 1.71
N VAL A 102 -11.71 -7.02 0.64
CA VAL A 102 -13.15 -7.15 0.39
C VAL A 102 -13.52 -8.60 0.10
N LEU A 103 -12.77 -9.28 -0.77
CA LEU A 103 -12.99 -10.69 -1.10
C LEU A 103 -12.84 -11.58 0.14
N ALA A 104 -11.82 -11.35 0.97
CA ALA A 104 -11.63 -12.07 2.22
C ALA A 104 -12.84 -11.90 3.17
N ARG A 105 -13.36 -10.69 3.30
CA ARG A 105 -14.56 -10.43 4.12
C ARG A 105 -15.81 -11.12 3.57
N MET A 106 -15.95 -11.18 2.25
CA MET A 106 -17.08 -11.89 1.61
C MET A 106 -16.99 -13.40 1.82
N SER A 107 -15.79 -13.97 1.74
CA SER A 107 -15.55 -15.41 1.91
C SER A 107 -15.70 -15.87 3.37
N THR A 108 -15.41 -15.00 4.34
CA THR A 108 -15.49 -15.35 5.78
C THR A 108 -16.85 -15.06 6.41
N ARG A 109 -17.77 -14.43 5.71
CA ARG A 109 -19.16 -14.26 6.16
C ARG A 109 -19.92 -15.57 6.01
N ALA A 110 -19.75 -16.47 7.00
CA ALA A 110 -20.66 -17.60 7.15
C ALA A 110 -22.06 -17.11 7.55
N PRO A 111 -23.14 -17.67 6.96
CA PRO A 111 -24.50 -17.35 7.37
C PRO A 111 -24.67 -17.75 8.86
N GLY A 112 -24.85 -16.76 9.76
CA GLY A 112 -25.12 -17.02 11.17
C GLY A 112 -24.18 -16.41 12.21
N GLN A 113 -23.11 -15.74 11.83
CA GLN A 113 -22.32 -14.96 12.79
C GLN A 113 -23.04 -13.65 13.09
N GLY A 114 -23.61 -13.58 14.31
CA GLY A 114 -24.32 -12.44 14.82
C GLY A 114 -23.49 -11.17 14.74
N HIS A 115 -24.16 -10.11 14.42
CA HIS A 115 -23.63 -8.74 14.41
C HIS A 115 -23.11 -8.42 15.82
N ASP A 116 -21.82 -8.15 15.97
CA ASP A 116 -21.25 -7.65 17.21
C ASP A 116 -21.76 -6.20 17.42
N PRO A 117 -22.65 -5.95 18.40
CA PRO A 117 -23.24 -4.63 18.62
C PRO A 117 -22.22 -3.58 19.09
N SER A 118 -21.00 -3.99 19.45
CA SER A 118 -19.95 -3.08 19.93
C SER A 118 -19.26 -2.31 18.81
N ALA A 119 -19.50 -2.63 17.54
CA ALA A 119 -19.06 -1.86 16.39
C ALA A 119 -20.01 -0.67 16.13
N ASN A 120 -20.12 0.24 17.08
CA ASN A 120 -21.00 1.42 17.06
C ASN A 120 -20.63 2.51 16.02
N VAL A 121 -19.82 2.20 15.02
CA VAL A 121 -19.52 3.14 13.92
C VAL A 121 -20.12 2.59 12.65
N ALA A 122 -20.97 3.38 12.01
CA ALA A 122 -21.60 3.03 10.75
C ALA A 122 -20.55 2.46 9.77
N PRO A 123 -20.82 1.31 9.12
CA PRO A 123 -19.81 0.55 8.37
C PRO A 123 -19.16 1.28 7.20
N GLY A 124 -19.64 2.46 6.82
CA GLY A 124 -19.07 3.31 5.79
C GLY A 124 -18.21 4.48 6.28
N ILE A 125 -18.35 4.92 7.54
CA ILE A 125 -17.70 6.16 8.03
C ILE A 125 -16.18 5.97 8.20
N LEU A 126 -15.73 4.87 8.74
CA LEU A 126 -14.30 4.64 8.97
C LEU A 126 -13.49 4.51 7.67
N PRO A 127 -13.93 3.73 6.66
CA PRO A 127 -13.24 3.68 5.38
C PRO A 127 -13.24 5.03 4.66
N SER A 128 -14.35 5.79 4.70
CA SER A 128 -14.41 7.10 4.07
C SER A 128 -13.48 8.10 4.75
N LEU A 129 -13.32 8.03 6.06
CA LEU A 129 -12.36 8.85 6.80
C LEU A 129 -10.92 8.52 6.42
N GLY A 130 -10.58 7.23 6.32
CA GLY A 130 -9.28 6.79 5.84
C GLY A 130 -9.00 7.27 4.41
N LEU A 131 -9.99 7.16 3.52
CA LEU A 131 -9.88 7.65 2.15
C LEU A 131 -9.69 9.18 2.10
N ALA A 132 -10.45 9.93 2.89
CA ALA A 132 -10.31 11.38 2.97
C ALA A 132 -8.90 11.79 3.41
N VAL A 133 -8.33 11.10 4.41
CA VAL A 133 -6.94 11.33 4.85
C VAL A 133 -5.95 11.01 3.73
N ALA A 134 -6.12 9.88 3.03
CA ALA A 134 -5.23 9.52 1.92
C ALA A 134 -5.26 10.56 0.81
N LEU A 135 -6.45 11.00 0.40
CA LEU A 135 -6.62 12.04 -0.62
C LEU A 135 -6.05 13.39 -0.17
N SER A 136 -6.23 13.77 1.10
CA SER A 136 -5.66 15.00 1.65
C SER A 136 -4.15 15.00 1.60
N ILE A 137 -3.51 13.89 1.99
CA ILE A 137 -2.05 13.75 1.94
C ILE A 137 -1.57 13.78 0.48
N ALA A 138 -2.19 13.02 -0.41
CA ALA A 138 -1.87 13.03 -1.83
C ALA A 138 -2.00 14.43 -2.42
N PHE A 139 -3.07 15.14 -2.10
CA PHE A 139 -3.28 16.53 -2.57
C PHE A 139 -2.18 17.47 -2.09
N VAL A 140 -1.82 17.42 -0.80
CA VAL A 140 -0.75 18.26 -0.25
C VAL A 140 0.58 18.03 -0.98
N PHE A 141 0.97 16.76 -1.19
CA PHE A 141 2.24 16.45 -1.83
C PHE A 141 2.23 16.74 -3.34
N TYR A 142 1.20 16.33 -4.08
CA TYR A 142 1.12 16.58 -5.52
C TYR A 142 0.89 18.04 -5.86
N SER A 143 0.21 18.81 -4.98
CA SER A 143 0.09 20.27 -5.15
C SER A 143 1.35 21.03 -4.73
N SER A 144 2.44 20.35 -4.38
CA SER A 144 3.65 20.97 -3.85
C SER A 144 3.34 21.97 -2.73
N PHE A 145 2.60 21.49 -1.71
CA PHE A 145 2.12 22.30 -0.58
C PHE A 145 1.27 23.49 -1.04
N PHE A 146 0.26 23.21 -1.87
CA PHE A 146 -0.72 24.17 -2.43
C PHE A 146 -0.17 25.15 -3.48
N ARG A 147 1.08 24.98 -3.91
CA ARG A 147 1.70 25.85 -4.90
C ARG A 147 1.27 25.52 -6.34
N TYR A 148 0.91 24.26 -6.60
CA TYR A 148 0.45 23.73 -7.89
C TYR A 148 -0.82 22.89 -7.72
N PRO A 149 -2.02 23.49 -7.66
CA PRO A 149 -3.27 22.75 -7.41
C PRO A 149 -3.59 21.69 -8.49
N SER A 150 -3.09 21.89 -9.73
CA SER A 150 -3.29 20.93 -10.83
C SER A 150 -2.47 19.63 -10.70
N GLY A 151 -1.48 19.58 -9.81
CA GLY A 151 -0.54 18.45 -9.70
C GLY A 151 -1.23 17.11 -9.45
N LEU A 152 -2.34 17.07 -8.70
CA LEU A 152 -3.11 15.85 -8.49
C LEU A 152 -3.76 15.34 -9.81
N ILE A 153 -4.25 16.24 -10.64
CA ILE A 153 -4.82 15.90 -11.96
C ILE A 153 -3.73 15.35 -12.88
N GLU A 154 -2.55 15.95 -12.83
CA GLU A 154 -1.40 15.51 -13.63
C GLU A 154 -0.89 14.13 -13.19
N SER A 155 -0.93 13.80 -11.90
CA SER A 155 -0.59 12.46 -11.40
C SER A 155 -1.56 11.39 -11.91
N ILE A 156 -2.86 11.72 -12.02
CA ILE A 156 -3.85 10.82 -12.63
C ILE A 156 -3.61 10.66 -14.13
N ARG A 157 -3.26 11.74 -14.82
CA ARG A 157 -2.89 11.68 -16.26
C ARG A 157 -1.65 10.83 -16.50
N ALA A 158 -0.66 10.87 -15.60
CA ALA A 158 0.51 10.01 -15.69
C ALA A 158 0.13 8.52 -15.72
N LEU A 159 -0.91 8.10 -15.00
CA LEU A 159 -1.41 6.72 -15.05
C LEU A 159 -1.94 6.32 -16.43
N THR A 160 -2.62 7.23 -17.14
CA THR A 160 -3.08 6.93 -18.50
C THR A 160 -1.92 6.68 -19.45
N ILE A 161 -0.82 7.42 -19.30
CA ILE A 161 0.40 7.22 -20.08
C ILE A 161 1.04 5.84 -19.79
N TYR A 162 1.01 5.38 -18.51
CA TYR A 162 1.49 4.04 -18.17
C TYR A 162 0.63 2.94 -18.81
N VAL A 163 -0.69 3.11 -18.79
CA VAL A 163 -1.62 2.17 -19.44
C VAL A 163 -1.41 2.15 -20.95
N GLU A 164 -1.32 3.32 -21.58
CA GLU A 164 -1.05 3.44 -23.01
C GLU A 164 0.29 2.79 -23.42
N ARG A 165 1.34 2.98 -22.62
CA ARG A 165 2.63 2.31 -22.84
C ARG A 165 2.56 0.80 -22.67
N GLY A 166 1.71 0.30 -21.77
CA GLY A 166 1.49 -1.14 -21.56
C GLY A 166 0.66 -1.81 -22.67
N VAL A 167 -0.22 -1.07 -23.33
CA VAL A 167 -1.10 -1.57 -24.39
C VAL A 167 -0.60 -1.20 -25.79
N GLY A 168 0.23 -0.17 -25.88
CA GLY A 168 0.64 0.43 -27.17
C GLY A 168 1.80 -0.28 -27.84
N SER A 169 1.81 -0.19 -29.18
CA SER A 169 2.88 -0.62 -30.08
C SER A 169 4.08 0.35 -30.06
N GLY A 170 4.69 0.56 -28.91
CA GLY A 170 5.91 1.36 -28.78
C GLY A 170 7.13 0.63 -29.37
N LEU A 171 8.20 1.37 -29.69
CA LEU A 171 9.48 0.83 -30.20
C LEU A 171 10.10 -0.30 -29.34
N HIS A 172 9.59 -0.52 -28.14
CA HIS A 172 10.00 -1.58 -27.20
C HIS A 172 8.86 -2.56 -26.87
N ALA A 173 7.76 -2.56 -27.64
CA ALA A 173 6.68 -3.52 -27.45
C ALA A 173 7.15 -4.90 -27.91
N GLN A 174 7.57 -5.71 -26.97
CA GLN A 174 7.91 -7.11 -27.20
C GLN A 174 6.67 -7.97 -26.94
N PRO A 175 6.43 -9.03 -27.74
CA PRO A 175 5.33 -9.95 -27.49
C PRO A 175 5.51 -10.59 -26.10
N TRP A 176 4.39 -10.86 -25.39
CA TRP A 176 4.38 -11.36 -24.01
C TRP A 176 5.29 -12.58 -23.77
N HIS A 177 5.51 -13.41 -24.81
CA HIS A 177 6.35 -14.61 -24.77
C HIS A 177 7.83 -14.33 -24.99
N TYR A 178 8.23 -13.10 -25.30
CA TYR A 178 9.63 -12.74 -25.56
C TYR A 178 10.52 -13.09 -24.36
N TYR A 179 10.07 -12.75 -23.16
CA TYR A 179 10.81 -12.99 -21.92
C TYR A 179 10.83 -14.46 -21.46
N LEU A 180 10.01 -15.31 -22.08
CA LEU A 180 10.02 -16.76 -21.81
C LEU A 180 11.02 -17.51 -22.71
N ARG A 181 11.65 -16.86 -23.66
CA ARG A 181 12.62 -17.44 -24.60
C ARG A 181 14.07 -17.03 -24.30
N LEU A 182 14.28 -16.19 -23.29
CA LEU A 182 15.58 -15.82 -22.74
C LEU A 182 15.95 -16.76 -21.60
#